data_0cf9f5fc6947e8671c9498632e0d745e
#
_entry.id   0cf9f5fc6947e8671c9498632e0d745e
#
_cell.length_a   1.000
_cell.length_b   1.000
_cell.length_c   1.000
_cell.angle_alpha   90.00
_cell.angle_beta   90.00
_cell.angle_gamma   90.00
#
_symmetry.space_group_name_H-M   'P 1'
#
loop_
_entity.id
_entity.type
_entity.pdbx_description
1 polymer ?
#
loop_
_entity_poly.entity_id
_entity_poly.type
_entity_poly.pdbx_seq_one_letter_code
_entity_poly.pdbx_strand_id
1 'polypeptide(L)'
;MQFETANGVLIARNGGEMLRIEPWGKNSLRVRATMLPELSNQDWALTETPESSHAEVECHEVDHWVGDGTIDKRESASITNGRICAVVNFAGVITFYRDGRQFLREYYRSYDGTLSRESRCLKTVNREWKGIIGGSEFSLNQIGRAHV
;
A
#
# COMPACT_ATOMS: atom_id res chain seq x y z
N MET A 1 -4.94 -9.09 -8.86
CA MET A 1 -5.19 -8.53 -7.52
C MET A 1 -6.63 -8.84 -7.16
N GLN A 2 -6.88 -9.23 -5.94
CA GLN A 2 -8.24 -9.37 -5.40
C GLN A 2 -8.39 -8.34 -4.29
N PHE A 3 -9.48 -7.58 -4.31
CA PHE A 3 -9.81 -6.61 -3.29
C PHE A 3 -11.04 -7.06 -2.50
N GLU A 4 -10.97 -6.90 -1.19
CA GLU A 4 -12.06 -7.16 -0.26
C GLU A 4 -12.26 -5.92 0.60
N THR A 5 -13.48 -5.55 0.84
CA THR A 5 -13.85 -4.40 1.67
C THR A 5 -14.77 -4.85 2.80
N ALA A 6 -14.40 -4.59 4.02
CA ALA A 6 -15.23 -4.92 5.18
C ALA A 6 -15.02 -3.89 6.29
N ASN A 7 -16.10 -3.34 6.81
CA ASN A 7 -16.08 -2.43 7.97
C ASN A 7 -15.09 -1.26 7.87
N GLY A 8 -14.98 -0.64 6.69
CA GLY A 8 -14.02 0.46 6.47
C GLY A 8 -12.56 0.02 6.40
N VAL A 9 -12.30 -1.26 6.15
CA VAL A 9 -10.97 -1.83 5.97
C VAL A 9 -10.82 -2.29 4.53
N LEU A 10 -9.69 -1.97 3.91
CA LEU A 10 -9.29 -2.47 2.60
C LEU A 10 -8.31 -3.63 2.76
N ILE A 11 -8.66 -4.76 2.17
CA ILE A 11 -7.77 -5.93 2.07
C ILE A 11 -7.47 -6.18 0.60
N ALA A 12 -6.19 -6.31 0.27
CA ALA A 12 -5.74 -6.67 -1.07
C ALA A 12 -4.91 -7.96 -1.01
N ARG A 13 -5.25 -8.94 -1.84
CA ARG A 13 -4.55 -10.23 -1.90
C ARG A 13 -3.90 -10.43 -3.25
N ASN A 14 -2.66 -10.91 -3.19
CA ASN A 14 -1.92 -11.19 -4.39
C ASN A 14 -0.68 -12.05 -4.19
N GLY A 15 -0.57 -13.13 -4.96
CA GLY A 15 0.61 -14.01 -4.93
C GLY A 15 0.96 -14.53 -3.53
N GLY A 16 -0.04 -14.78 -2.68
CA GLY A 16 0.13 -15.21 -1.29
C GLY A 16 0.31 -14.08 -0.27
N GLU A 17 0.56 -12.86 -0.72
CA GLU A 17 0.60 -11.71 0.18
C GLU A 17 -0.81 -11.19 0.47
N MET A 18 -1.08 -10.91 1.73
CA MET A 18 -2.22 -10.14 2.19
C MET A 18 -1.75 -8.77 2.66
N LEU A 19 -2.28 -7.72 2.04
CA LEU A 19 -2.14 -6.33 2.44
C LEU A 19 -3.43 -5.89 3.11
N ARG A 20 -3.34 -5.30 4.30
CA ARG A 20 -4.46 -4.71 5.02
C ARG A 20 -4.18 -3.23 5.28
N ILE A 21 -5.12 -2.39 4.88
CA ILE A 21 -5.12 -0.95 5.14
C ILE A 21 -6.38 -0.63 5.94
N GLU A 22 -6.20 -0.02 7.08
CA GLU A 22 -7.27 0.30 8.02
C GLU A 22 -7.15 1.72 8.55
N PRO A 23 -8.28 2.37 8.90
CA PRO A 23 -8.23 3.69 9.52
C PRO A 23 -7.52 3.61 10.87
N TRP A 24 -6.72 4.64 11.17
CA TRP A 24 -6.00 4.72 12.43
C TRP A 24 -6.04 6.15 12.97
N GLY A 25 -7.01 6.44 13.83
CA GLY A 25 -7.26 7.81 14.27
C GLY A 25 -7.92 8.67 13.19
N LYS A 26 -7.89 9.97 13.36
CA LYS A 26 -8.72 10.91 12.57
C LYS A 26 -8.26 11.13 11.13
N ASN A 27 -6.95 11.13 10.86
CA ASN A 27 -6.35 11.44 9.56
C ASN A 27 -5.12 10.56 9.29
N SER A 28 -5.18 9.29 9.59
CA SER A 28 -4.08 8.37 9.32
C SER A 28 -4.59 6.99 8.96
N LEU A 29 -3.75 6.22 8.32
CA LEU A 29 -4.01 4.86 7.88
C LEU A 29 -2.89 3.97 8.43
N ARG A 30 -3.29 2.81 8.93
CA ARG A 30 -2.37 1.74 9.30
C ARG A 30 -2.26 0.77 8.15
N VAL A 31 -1.04 0.49 7.71
CA VAL A 31 -0.74 -0.47 6.64
C VAL A 31 0.01 -1.65 7.21
N ARG A 32 -0.52 -2.84 7.01
CA ARG A 32 0.12 -4.10 7.41
C ARG A 32 0.10 -5.07 6.25
N ALA A 33 1.15 -5.88 6.13
CA ALA A 33 1.21 -6.94 5.13
C ALA A 33 1.79 -8.21 5.73
N THR A 34 1.35 -9.36 5.21
CA THR A 34 1.82 -10.67 5.64
C THR A 34 1.77 -11.68 4.49
N MET A 35 2.67 -12.68 4.54
CA MET A 35 2.61 -13.89 3.72
C MET A 35 1.87 -15.04 4.43
N LEU A 36 1.46 -14.82 5.68
CA LEU A 36 0.68 -15.78 6.45
C LEU A 36 -0.81 -15.65 6.10
N PRO A 37 -1.61 -16.68 6.36
CA PRO A 37 -3.07 -16.62 6.15
C PRO A 37 -3.75 -15.49 6.91
N GLU A 38 -3.21 -15.12 8.07
CA GLU A 38 -3.76 -14.09 8.95
C GLU A 38 -2.67 -13.16 9.47
N LEU A 39 -3.06 -11.92 9.74
CA LEU A 39 -2.20 -10.95 10.42
C LEU A 39 -2.15 -11.26 11.92
N SER A 40 -0.96 -11.19 12.50
CA SER A 40 -0.81 -11.25 13.94
C SER A 40 -1.58 -10.10 14.63
N ASN A 41 -2.24 -10.42 15.72
CA ASN A 41 -2.90 -9.42 16.58
C ASN A 41 -1.93 -8.76 17.58
N GLN A 42 -0.65 -9.07 17.51
CA GLN A 42 0.36 -8.50 18.39
C GLN A 42 0.76 -7.10 17.91
N ASP A 43 0.52 -6.11 18.74
CA ASP A 43 0.79 -4.69 18.47
C ASP A 43 1.89 -4.17 19.39
N TRP A 44 3.09 -4.69 19.24
CA TRP A 44 4.20 -4.29 20.13
C TRP A 44 4.73 -2.88 19.90
N ALA A 45 4.48 -2.32 18.73
CA ALA A 45 4.95 -0.99 18.35
C ALA A 45 3.94 0.13 18.63
N LEU A 46 2.71 -0.20 19.00
CA LEU A 46 1.63 0.75 19.22
C LEU A 46 1.17 0.67 20.68
N THR A 47 1.28 1.77 21.37
CA THR A 47 0.93 1.86 22.81
C THR A 47 -0.56 2.09 23.03
N GLU A 48 -1.26 2.62 22.04
CA GLU A 48 -2.69 2.95 22.14
C GLU A 48 -3.41 2.59 20.84
N THR A 49 -4.65 2.14 20.95
CA THR A 49 -5.57 2.03 19.82
C THR A 49 -6.33 3.34 19.73
N PRO A 50 -6.12 4.15 18.70
CA PRO A 50 -6.86 5.39 18.54
C PRO A 50 -8.34 5.11 18.37
N GLU A 51 -9.18 6.08 18.76
CA GLU A 51 -10.61 6.02 18.52
C GLU A 51 -10.91 5.64 17.07
N SER A 52 -11.89 4.76 16.88
CA SER A 52 -12.27 4.29 15.55
C SER A 52 -12.73 5.45 14.68
N SER A 53 -12.05 5.65 13.58
CA SER A 53 -12.47 6.55 12.51
C SER A 53 -13.23 5.75 11.46
N HIS A 54 -14.15 6.42 10.79
CA HIS A 54 -14.90 5.82 9.71
C HIS A 54 -14.18 6.11 8.39
N ALA A 55 -13.64 5.06 7.76
CA ALA A 55 -13.00 5.18 6.46
C ALA A 55 -13.97 4.77 5.34
N GLU A 56 -13.87 5.47 4.23
CA GLU A 56 -14.57 5.14 2.98
C GLU A 56 -13.65 4.28 2.12
N VAL A 57 -14.17 3.15 1.64
CA VAL A 57 -13.42 2.23 0.77
C VAL A 57 -14.16 2.08 -0.54
N GLU A 58 -13.46 2.29 -1.65
CA GLU A 58 -13.99 2.21 -2.99
C GLU A 58 -13.13 1.31 -3.87
N CYS A 59 -13.77 0.52 -4.74
CA CYS A 59 -13.11 -0.25 -5.78
C CYS A 59 -13.44 0.36 -7.14
N HIS A 60 -12.42 0.48 -8.00
CA HIS A 60 -12.54 1.11 -9.31
C HIS A 60 -11.95 0.21 -10.40
N GLU A 61 -12.60 0.18 -11.55
CA GLU A 61 -11.99 -0.33 -12.76
C GLU A 61 -11.15 0.75 -13.42
N VAL A 62 -9.94 0.40 -13.81
CA VAL A 62 -9.03 1.29 -14.53
C VAL A 62 -8.61 0.64 -15.84
N ASP A 63 -8.52 1.43 -16.88
CA ASP A 63 -8.03 0.99 -18.17
C ASP A 63 -6.51 0.79 -18.11
N HIS A 64 -6.07 -0.37 -18.55
CA HIS A 64 -4.65 -0.71 -18.66
C HIS A 64 -4.29 -1.02 -20.11
N TRP A 65 -3.35 -0.26 -20.64
CA TRP A 65 -2.84 -0.50 -22.00
C TRP A 65 -1.92 -1.71 -22.01
N VAL A 66 -2.26 -2.66 -22.89
CA VAL A 66 -1.43 -3.81 -23.22
C VAL A 66 -0.67 -3.46 -24.51
N GLY A 67 0.58 -3.85 -24.62
CA GLY A 67 1.50 -3.37 -25.65
C GLY A 67 1.14 -3.62 -27.13
N ASP A 68 0.04 -4.33 -27.40
CA ASP A 68 -0.53 -4.56 -28.73
C ASP A 68 -1.63 -3.56 -29.12
N GLY A 69 -1.88 -2.56 -28.30
CA GLY A 69 -2.93 -1.57 -28.50
C GLY A 69 -4.30 -1.96 -27.91
N THR A 70 -4.40 -3.11 -27.27
CA THR A 70 -5.61 -3.50 -26.54
C THR A 70 -5.69 -2.81 -25.17
N ILE A 71 -6.90 -2.53 -24.72
CA ILE A 71 -7.19 -2.02 -23.38
C ILE A 71 -7.75 -3.17 -22.56
N ASP A 72 -7.08 -3.50 -21.47
CA ASP A 72 -7.54 -4.46 -20.47
C ASP A 72 -8.03 -3.71 -19.23
N LYS A 73 -9.14 -4.15 -18.67
CA LYS A 73 -9.68 -3.56 -17.46
C LYS A 73 -9.04 -4.20 -16.23
N ARG A 74 -8.54 -3.37 -15.35
CA ARG A 74 -7.88 -3.77 -14.11
C ARG A 74 -8.57 -3.14 -12.93
N GLU A 75 -8.62 -3.85 -11.83
CA GLU A 75 -9.17 -3.31 -10.58
C GLU A 75 -8.10 -2.55 -9.80
N SER A 76 -8.52 -1.45 -9.20
CA SER A 76 -7.81 -0.71 -8.17
C SER A 76 -8.76 -0.41 -7.02
N ALA A 77 -8.22 -0.14 -5.84
CA ALA A 77 -9.05 0.20 -4.68
C ALA A 77 -8.45 1.37 -3.91
N SER A 78 -9.30 2.17 -3.30
CA SER A 78 -8.91 3.27 -2.45
C SER A 78 -9.54 3.17 -1.06
N ILE A 79 -8.85 3.71 -0.07
CA ILE A 79 -9.36 3.89 1.29
C ILE A 79 -9.06 5.31 1.75
N THR A 80 -10.10 6.02 2.16
CA THR A 80 -10.01 7.41 2.62
C THR A 80 -10.39 7.52 4.09
N ASN A 81 -9.50 8.09 4.88
CA ASN A 81 -9.74 8.42 6.28
C ASN A 81 -9.42 9.90 6.55
N GLY A 82 -10.47 10.70 6.65
CA GLY A 82 -10.34 12.14 6.78
C GLY A 82 -9.61 12.76 5.58
N ARG A 83 -8.43 13.33 5.82
CA ARG A 83 -7.62 14.00 4.78
C ARG A 83 -6.66 13.07 4.04
N ILE A 84 -6.52 11.82 4.48
CA ILE A 84 -5.56 10.86 3.92
C ILE A 84 -6.31 9.82 3.11
N CYS A 85 -5.84 9.60 1.87
CA CYS A 85 -6.30 8.55 1.00
C CYS A 85 -5.13 7.66 0.58
N ALA A 86 -5.32 6.36 0.60
CA ALA A 86 -4.41 5.39 0.02
C ALA A 86 -5.07 4.71 -1.18
N VAL A 87 -4.37 4.66 -2.30
CA VAL A 87 -4.80 3.97 -3.51
C VAL A 87 -3.87 2.79 -3.76
N VAL A 88 -4.44 1.60 -3.87
CA VAL A 88 -3.74 0.37 -4.25
C VAL A 88 -4.08 0.07 -5.70
N ASN A 89 -3.11 0.12 -6.59
CA ASN A 89 -3.34 -0.17 -8.00
C ASN A 89 -3.36 -1.68 -8.28
N PHE A 90 -3.71 -2.06 -9.51
CA PHE A 90 -3.76 -3.46 -9.95
C PHE A 90 -2.43 -4.21 -9.81
N ALA A 91 -1.29 -3.50 -9.79
CA ALA A 91 0.02 -4.07 -9.54
C ALA A 91 0.33 -4.18 -8.05
N GLY A 92 -0.56 -3.75 -7.17
CA GLY A 92 -0.40 -3.79 -5.73
C GLY A 92 0.48 -2.68 -5.16
N VAL A 93 0.81 -1.66 -5.93
CA VAL A 93 1.57 -0.50 -5.47
C VAL A 93 0.64 0.46 -4.74
N ILE A 94 1.07 0.90 -3.57
CA ILE A 94 0.33 1.86 -2.75
C ILE A 94 0.82 3.27 -3.08
N THR A 95 -0.14 4.18 -3.29
CA THR A 95 0.11 5.61 -3.41
C THR A 95 -0.73 6.34 -2.38
N PHE A 96 -0.13 7.26 -1.61
CA PHE A 96 -0.82 8.04 -0.60
C PHE A 96 -1.01 9.47 -1.05
N TYR A 97 -2.19 9.98 -0.74
CA TYR A 97 -2.63 11.34 -1.03
C TYR A 97 -3.05 12.03 0.26
N ARG A 98 -2.81 13.33 0.34
CA ARG A 98 -3.34 14.21 1.36
C ARG A 98 -4.04 15.37 0.67
N ASP A 99 -5.31 15.57 0.97
CA ASP A 99 -6.15 16.59 0.32
C ASP A 99 -6.08 16.52 -1.21
N GLY A 100 -6.11 15.31 -1.77
CA GLY A 100 -6.02 15.06 -3.21
C GLY A 100 -4.62 15.19 -3.84
N ARG A 101 -3.59 15.59 -3.07
CA ARG A 101 -2.21 15.70 -3.56
C ARG A 101 -1.39 14.50 -3.14
N GLN A 102 -0.77 13.84 -4.11
CA GLN A 102 0.16 12.75 -3.83
C GLN A 102 1.35 13.25 -3.01
N PHE A 103 1.68 12.58 -1.91
CA PHE A 103 2.83 12.92 -1.08
C PHE A 103 3.77 11.75 -0.83
N LEU A 104 3.29 10.49 -0.99
CA LEU A 104 4.09 9.30 -0.78
C LEU A 104 3.66 8.22 -1.76
N ARG A 105 4.60 7.48 -2.33
CA ARG A 105 4.34 6.34 -3.19
C ARG A 105 5.32 5.22 -2.90
N GLU A 106 4.82 4.00 -2.84
CA GLU A 106 5.64 2.80 -2.82
C GLU A 106 6.32 2.63 -4.19
N TYR A 107 7.61 2.40 -4.18
CA TYR A 107 8.40 2.25 -5.39
C TYR A 107 8.97 0.83 -5.48
N TYR A 108 8.76 0.18 -6.62
CA TYR A 108 9.37 -1.10 -6.93
C TYR A 108 10.50 -0.89 -7.93
N ARG A 109 11.70 -1.34 -7.56
CA ARG A 109 12.71 -1.66 -8.56
C ARG A 109 12.70 -3.16 -8.78
N SER A 110 12.40 -3.58 -9.98
CA SER A 110 12.69 -4.91 -10.44
C SER A 110 14.19 -5.02 -10.73
N TYR A 111 14.82 -6.09 -10.26
CA TYR A 111 16.26 -6.29 -10.46
C TYR A 111 16.62 -6.57 -11.93
N ASP A 112 15.68 -7.10 -12.71
CA ASP A 112 15.86 -7.52 -14.10
C ASP A 112 15.06 -6.71 -15.12
N GLY A 113 14.44 -5.62 -14.68
CA GLY A 113 13.55 -4.83 -15.54
C GLY A 113 12.18 -5.48 -15.80
N THR A 114 11.96 -6.70 -15.33
CA THR A 114 10.64 -7.31 -15.33
C THR A 114 9.87 -6.80 -14.10
N LEU A 115 8.59 -6.55 -14.24
CA LEU A 115 7.69 -6.20 -13.15
C LEU A 115 7.40 -7.45 -12.29
N SER A 116 8.43 -8.17 -11.90
CA SER A 116 8.26 -9.30 -11.02
C SER A 116 7.92 -8.80 -9.64
N ARG A 117 6.83 -9.28 -9.18
CA ARG A 117 6.09 -8.85 -8.03
C ARG A 117 6.60 -9.53 -6.78
N GLU A 118 7.57 -8.93 -6.16
CA GLU A 118 8.03 -9.39 -4.86
C GLU A 118 7.08 -8.93 -3.75
N SER A 119 6.81 -9.82 -2.81
CA SER A 119 6.01 -9.51 -1.64
C SER A 119 6.65 -8.40 -0.79
N ARG A 120 5.83 -7.50 -0.22
CA ARG A 120 6.27 -6.52 0.79
C ARG A 120 6.92 -7.16 2.00
N CYS A 121 6.52 -8.39 2.29
CA CYS A 121 7.01 -9.13 3.46
C CYS A 121 8.35 -9.80 3.22
N LEU A 122 8.75 -9.97 1.97
CA LEU A 122 10.07 -10.48 1.65
C LEU A 122 11.08 -9.34 1.78
N LYS A 123 12.19 -9.60 2.44
CA LYS A 123 13.30 -8.65 2.56
C LYS A 123 13.99 -8.49 1.23
N THR A 124 13.37 -7.80 0.32
CA THR A 124 14.02 -7.46 -0.94
C THR A 124 14.68 -6.11 -0.82
N VAL A 125 15.86 -6.05 -1.37
CA VAL A 125 16.77 -4.90 -1.31
C VAL A 125 16.19 -3.67 -2.00
N ASN A 126 15.02 -3.78 -2.64
CA ASN A 126 14.60 -2.86 -3.69
C ASN A 126 13.29 -2.11 -3.41
N ARG A 127 12.80 -2.09 -2.17
CA ARG A 127 11.63 -1.28 -1.84
C ARG A 127 12.03 0.09 -1.35
N GLU A 128 11.64 1.07 -2.11
CA GLU A 128 11.84 2.48 -1.80
C GLU A 128 10.50 3.17 -1.65
N TRP A 129 10.41 4.06 -0.67
CA TRP A 129 9.30 4.98 -0.54
C TRP A 129 9.76 6.36 -1.00
N LYS A 130 9.10 6.91 -2.02
CA LYS A 130 9.41 8.25 -2.51
C LYS A 130 8.41 9.24 -1.95
N GLY A 131 8.90 10.17 -1.15
CA GLY A 131 8.17 11.34 -0.72
C GLY A 131 8.20 12.41 -1.81
N ILE A 132 7.03 12.96 -2.13
CA ILE A 132 6.92 14.02 -3.15
C ILE A 132 6.92 15.41 -2.49
N ILE A 133 6.64 15.49 -1.21
CA ILE A 133 6.72 16.74 -0.45
C ILE A 133 8.19 17.04 -0.15
N GLY A 134 8.74 18.03 -0.81
CA GLY A 134 10.12 18.46 -0.61
C GLY A 134 11.18 17.64 -1.33
N GLY A 135 10.81 16.72 -2.22
CA GLY A 135 11.76 15.96 -3.04
C GLY A 135 12.61 14.94 -2.28
N SER A 136 12.20 14.57 -1.07
CA SER A 136 12.92 13.57 -0.28
C SER A 136 12.58 12.16 -0.75
N GLU A 137 13.59 11.37 -1.05
CA GLU A 137 13.48 9.94 -1.31
C GLU A 137 13.83 9.17 -0.04
N PHE A 138 12.99 8.20 0.32
CA PHE A 138 13.26 7.30 1.44
C PHE A 138 13.47 5.88 0.90
N SER A 139 14.61 5.32 1.20
CA SER A 139 14.86 3.90 1.01
C SER A 139 14.69 3.19 2.34
N LEU A 140 13.74 2.27 2.44
CA LEU A 140 13.55 1.45 3.63
C LEU A 140 14.78 0.58 3.94
N ASN A 141 15.59 0.29 2.94
CA ASN A 141 16.84 -0.45 3.11
C ASN A 141 17.94 0.36 3.79
N GLN A 142 17.89 1.68 3.72
CA GLN A 142 18.84 2.55 4.42
C GLN A 142 18.45 2.74 5.88
N ILE A 143 17.16 2.69 6.20
CA ILE A 143 16.64 2.80 7.57
C ILE A 143 16.99 1.54 8.39
N GLY A 144 17.03 0.36 7.76
CA GLY A 144 17.39 -0.91 8.41
C GLY A 144 18.89 -1.15 8.62
N ARG A 145 19.76 -0.28 8.12
CA ARG A 145 21.20 -0.28 8.40
C ARG A 145 21.49 0.72 9.52
N ALA A 146 21.00 0.46 10.71
CA ALA A 146 21.63 1.03 11.89
C ALA A 146 23.06 0.48 11.91
N HIS A 147 24.03 1.35 11.80
CA HIS A 147 25.44 0.99 11.99
C HIS A 147 25.60 0.44 13.40
N VAL A 148 25.91 -0.84 13.50
CA VAL A 148 26.51 -1.46 14.67
C VAL A 148 27.99 -1.15 14.65
#